data_e25d6aae0b2a943dbd436c58223b3ab9
#
_entry.id   e25d6aae0b2a943dbd436c58223b3ab9
#
_cell.length_a   1.000
_cell.length_b   1.000
_cell.length_c   1.000
_cell.angle_alpha   90.00
_cell.angle_beta   90.00
_cell.angle_gamma   90.00
#
_symmetry.space_group_name_H-M   'P 1'
#
loop_
_entity.id
_entity.type
_entity.pdbx_description
1 polymer ?
#
loop_
_entity_poly.entity_id
_entity_poly.type
_entity_poly.pdbx_seq_one_letter_code
_entity_poly.pdbx_strand_id
1 'polypeptide(L)'
;AASDVYKRQGSAQRVPVPTGSTTILVAVVKGKDVTKESINAAMKAAASQSFGYNEDPIVSSDVIGMRYGSLFDATQTMVAKIDDDTYQVQVVSWYDNENSYTSQMVRTIKYFAEL
;
A
#
# COMPACT_ATOMS: atom_id res chain seq x y z
N ALA A 1 -9.62 17.15 2.70
CA ALA A 1 -8.36 16.54 2.25
C ALA A 1 -7.33 17.59 1.84
N ALA A 2 -7.71 18.68 1.17
CA ALA A 2 -6.77 19.74 0.77
C ALA A 2 -6.12 20.48 1.97
N SER A 3 -6.81 20.56 3.10
CA SER A 3 -6.30 21.17 4.33
C SER A 3 -5.15 20.41 4.99
N ASP A 4 -4.95 19.14 4.61
CA ASP A 4 -3.92 18.28 5.21
C ASP A 4 -2.59 18.28 4.46
N VAL A 5 -2.50 18.97 3.32
CA VAL A 5 -1.29 19.01 2.49
C VAL A 5 -0.08 19.53 3.28
N TYR A 6 -0.28 20.51 4.12
CA TYR A 6 0.79 21.07 4.97
C TYR A 6 1.14 20.21 6.19
N LYS A 7 0.34 19.23 6.53
CA LYS A 7 0.59 18.32 7.66
C LYS A 7 1.28 17.03 7.24
N ARG A 8 1.36 16.76 5.92
CA ARG A 8 2.06 15.59 5.40
C ARG A 8 3.52 15.89 5.23
N GLN A 9 4.34 15.02 5.77
CA GLN A 9 5.78 15.01 5.54
C GLN A 9 6.13 13.72 4.83
N GLY A 10 7.04 13.81 3.87
CA GLY A 10 7.49 12.66 3.11
C GLY A 10 8.98 12.73 2.84
N SER A 11 9.57 11.58 2.64
CA SER A 11 10.93 11.43 2.14
C SER A 11 10.93 10.42 1.00
N ALA A 12 11.83 10.60 0.04
CA ALA A 12 11.98 9.69 -1.07
C ALA A 12 13.45 9.35 -1.27
N GLN A 13 13.70 8.11 -1.69
CA GLN A 13 15.04 7.60 -1.92
C GLN A 13 15.06 6.86 -3.26
N ARG A 14 16.11 7.10 -4.06
CA ARG A 14 16.35 6.33 -5.29
C ARG A 14 17.41 5.29 -5.03
N VAL A 15 17.18 4.10 -5.57
CA VAL A 15 18.08 2.95 -5.47
C VAL A 15 18.32 2.36 -6.86
N PRO A 16 19.46 1.70 -7.10
CA PRO A 16 19.81 1.18 -8.42
C PRO A 16 19.10 -0.14 -8.76
N VAL A 17 17.77 -0.06 -8.94
CA VAL A 17 16.92 -1.17 -9.43
C VAL A 17 16.24 -0.77 -10.74
N PRO A 18 16.00 -1.71 -11.66
CA PRO A 18 15.40 -1.41 -12.97
C PRO A 18 13.98 -0.84 -12.85
N THR A 19 13.17 -1.42 -11.99
CA THR A 19 11.81 -1.00 -11.65
C THR A 19 11.41 -1.60 -10.31
N GLY A 20 10.23 -1.24 -9.83
CA GLY A 20 9.75 -1.67 -8.52
C GLY A 20 10.04 -0.61 -7.46
N SER A 21 9.00 -0.21 -6.80
CA SER A 21 9.04 0.81 -5.74
C SER A 21 8.19 0.38 -4.57
N THR A 22 8.48 0.93 -3.41
CA THR A 22 7.68 0.77 -2.21
C THR A 22 7.17 2.10 -1.72
N THR A 23 5.93 2.09 -1.26
CA THR A 23 5.37 3.18 -0.45
C THR A 23 5.22 2.67 0.97
N ILE A 24 5.79 3.40 1.91
CA ILE A 24 5.64 3.17 3.34
C ILE A 24 4.75 4.26 3.88
N LEU A 25 3.58 3.88 4.39
CA LEU A 25 2.67 4.80 5.05
C LEU A 25 2.75 4.59 6.56
N VAL A 26 3.07 5.64 7.28
CA VAL A 26 2.96 5.69 8.74
C VAL A 26 1.78 6.58 9.09
N ALA A 27 0.83 6.04 9.81
CA ALA A 27 -0.39 6.74 10.19
C ALA A 27 -0.68 6.56 11.68
N VAL A 28 -1.27 7.58 12.28
CA VAL A 28 -1.83 7.50 13.63
C VAL A 28 -3.33 7.30 13.49
N VAL A 29 -3.83 6.20 14.02
CA VAL A 29 -5.24 5.80 13.94
C VAL A 29 -5.84 5.68 15.33
N LYS A 30 -7.13 5.99 15.43
CA LYS A 30 -7.92 5.78 16.63
C LYS A 30 -8.73 4.49 16.50
N GLY A 31 -8.74 3.70 17.54
CA GLY A 31 -9.50 2.46 17.58
C GLY A 31 -9.22 1.69 18.86
N LYS A 32 -9.96 0.60 19.04
CA LYS A 32 -9.71 -0.35 20.13
C LYS A 32 -9.11 -1.62 19.53
N ASP A 33 -8.10 -2.15 20.23
CA ASP A 33 -7.46 -3.44 19.86
C ASP A 33 -6.96 -3.50 18.40
N VAL A 34 -6.31 -2.42 17.95
CA VAL A 34 -5.65 -2.40 16.64
C VAL A 34 -4.38 -3.24 16.71
N THR A 35 -4.35 -4.31 15.92
CA THR A 35 -3.23 -5.26 15.86
C THR A 35 -2.75 -5.43 14.42
N LYS A 36 -1.54 -6.00 14.26
CA LYS A 36 -1.01 -6.39 12.94
C LYS A 36 -1.99 -7.30 12.22
N GLU A 37 -2.56 -8.27 12.93
CA GLU A 37 -3.50 -9.26 12.39
C GLU A 37 -4.79 -8.60 11.92
N SER A 38 -5.34 -7.63 12.68
CA SER A 38 -6.55 -6.90 12.30
C SER A 38 -6.35 -6.05 11.06
N ILE A 39 -5.20 -5.38 10.94
CA ILE A 39 -4.83 -4.61 9.75
C ILE A 39 -4.67 -5.53 8.53
N ASN A 40 -3.93 -6.62 8.67
CA ASN A 40 -3.72 -7.57 7.58
C ASN A 40 -5.02 -8.21 7.12
N ALA A 41 -5.91 -8.57 8.05
CA ALA A 41 -7.24 -9.12 7.72
C ALA A 41 -8.10 -8.11 6.95
N ALA A 42 -8.12 -6.84 7.35
CA ALA A 42 -8.83 -5.78 6.64
C ALA A 42 -8.30 -5.57 5.22
N MET A 43 -6.98 -5.56 5.06
CA MET A 43 -6.34 -5.41 3.75
C MET A 43 -6.56 -6.63 2.86
N LYS A 44 -6.54 -7.82 3.42
CA LYS A 44 -6.87 -9.07 2.69
C LYS A 44 -8.32 -9.07 2.19
N ALA A 45 -9.25 -8.62 3.01
CA ALA A 45 -10.66 -8.48 2.64
C ALA A 45 -10.88 -7.43 1.53
N ALA A 46 -10.03 -6.41 1.44
CA ALA A 46 -10.09 -5.38 0.42
C ALA A 46 -9.36 -5.77 -0.89
N ALA A 47 -8.75 -6.94 -0.97
CA ALA A 47 -8.03 -7.39 -2.15
C ALA A 47 -8.92 -7.43 -3.40
N SER A 48 -8.37 -6.99 -4.53
CA SER A 48 -9.08 -6.88 -5.80
C SER A 48 -8.12 -7.02 -6.98
N GLN A 49 -8.60 -6.84 -8.21
CA GLN A 49 -7.74 -6.78 -9.39
C GLN A 49 -6.75 -5.59 -9.36
N SER A 50 -7.07 -4.55 -8.64
CA SER A 50 -6.24 -3.34 -8.52
C SER A 50 -5.38 -3.30 -7.26
N PHE A 51 -5.79 -4.00 -6.23
CA PHE A 51 -5.14 -4.06 -4.93
C PHE A 51 -4.81 -5.51 -4.57
N GLY A 52 -3.54 -5.88 -4.68
CA GLY A 52 -3.05 -7.20 -4.33
C GLY A 52 -2.69 -7.32 -2.86
N TYR A 53 -2.68 -8.54 -2.36
CA TYR A 53 -2.28 -8.88 -1.00
C TYR A 53 -1.22 -9.97 -1.03
N ASN A 54 -0.14 -9.80 -0.27
CA ASN A 54 0.99 -10.73 -0.23
C ASN A 54 1.37 -11.07 1.22
N GLU A 55 1.61 -12.34 1.48
CA GLU A 55 2.07 -12.88 2.76
C GLU A 55 3.50 -13.46 2.70
N ASP A 56 4.08 -13.52 1.50
CA ASP A 56 5.41 -14.07 1.29
C ASP A 56 6.49 -12.97 1.37
N PRO A 57 7.72 -13.32 1.78
CA PRO A 57 8.84 -12.38 1.71
C PRO A 57 9.21 -12.14 0.24
N ILE A 58 9.07 -10.91 -0.22
CA ILE A 58 9.35 -10.48 -1.59
C ILE A 58 10.37 -9.35 -1.63
N VAL A 59 10.99 -9.19 -2.79
CA VAL A 59 11.93 -8.11 -3.09
C VAL A 59 11.53 -7.40 -4.40
N SER A 60 12.23 -6.33 -4.75
CA SER A 60 11.89 -5.50 -5.92
C SER A 60 11.79 -6.27 -7.23
N SER A 61 12.59 -7.32 -7.44
CA SER A 61 12.54 -8.14 -8.64
C SER A 61 11.25 -8.96 -8.78
N ASP A 62 10.60 -9.30 -7.68
CA ASP A 62 9.38 -10.12 -7.67
C ASP A 62 8.15 -9.33 -8.13
N VAL A 63 8.20 -8.00 -8.05
CA VAL A 63 7.08 -7.13 -8.45
C VAL A 63 7.16 -6.67 -9.90
N ILE A 64 8.23 -7.03 -10.61
CA ILE A 64 8.40 -6.69 -12.02
C ILE A 64 7.30 -7.36 -12.87
N GLY A 65 6.57 -6.55 -13.62
CA GLY A 65 5.50 -7.02 -14.50
C GLY A 65 4.16 -7.26 -13.80
N MET A 66 4.04 -6.99 -12.51
CA MET A 66 2.75 -7.13 -11.83
C MET A 66 1.73 -6.10 -12.33
N ARG A 67 0.45 -6.50 -12.31
CA ARG A 67 -0.67 -5.70 -12.83
C ARG A 67 -1.51 -5.04 -11.75
N TYR A 68 -1.22 -5.28 -10.48
CA TYR A 68 -1.86 -4.57 -9.38
C TYR A 68 -1.42 -3.10 -9.40
N GLY A 69 -2.30 -2.18 -9.10
CA GLY A 69 -1.95 -0.79 -8.84
C GLY A 69 -1.08 -0.66 -7.59
N SER A 70 -1.32 -1.54 -6.62
CA SER A 70 -0.57 -1.66 -5.38
C SER A 70 -0.63 -3.09 -4.87
N LEU A 71 0.49 -3.61 -4.36
CA LEU A 71 0.58 -4.91 -3.71
C LEU A 71 0.92 -4.70 -2.24
N PHE A 72 -0.05 -4.95 -1.37
CA PHE A 72 0.14 -4.84 0.08
C PHE A 72 1.04 -5.95 0.59
N ASP A 73 2.05 -5.57 1.37
CA ASP A 73 2.99 -6.50 1.98
C ASP A 73 2.66 -6.73 3.46
N ALA A 74 1.96 -7.81 3.73
CA ALA A 74 1.53 -8.17 5.08
C ALA A 74 2.70 -8.51 6.01
N THR A 75 3.87 -8.86 5.47
CA THR A 75 5.06 -9.18 6.27
C THR A 75 5.65 -7.95 6.95
N GLN A 76 5.42 -6.76 6.40
CA GLN A 76 6.01 -5.48 6.84
C GLN A 76 5.06 -4.62 7.68
N THR A 77 3.87 -5.10 7.98
CA THR A 77 2.92 -4.37 8.83
C THR A 77 3.44 -4.25 10.26
N MET A 78 3.46 -3.04 10.79
CA MET A 78 3.84 -2.75 12.17
C MET A 78 2.75 -1.95 12.87
N VAL A 79 2.50 -2.25 14.14
CA VAL A 79 1.55 -1.53 14.98
C VAL A 79 2.21 -1.25 16.32
N ALA A 80 2.18 0.01 16.74
CA ALA A 80 2.65 0.44 18.05
C ALA A 80 1.51 1.18 18.79
N LYS A 81 1.23 0.77 20.02
CA LYS A 81 0.26 1.45 20.88
C LYS A 81 0.87 2.75 21.40
N ILE A 82 0.16 3.87 21.22
CA ILE A 82 0.54 5.19 21.75
C ILE A 82 -0.23 5.46 23.05
N ASP A 83 -1.56 5.35 23.00
CA ASP A 83 -2.50 5.54 24.11
C ASP A 83 -3.54 4.42 24.11
N ASP A 84 -4.49 4.48 25.03
CA ASP A 84 -5.54 3.45 25.18
C ASP A 84 -6.40 3.27 23.91
N ASP A 85 -6.58 4.33 23.13
CA ASP A 85 -7.38 4.35 21.91
C ASP A 85 -6.60 4.80 20.66
N THR A 86 -5.28 4.96 20.76
CA THR A 86 -4.45 5.54 19.71
C THR A 86 -3.28 4.63 19.36
N TYR A 87 -3.10 4.35 18.09
CA TYR A 87 -2.07 3.47 17.58
C TYR A 87 -1.33 4.13 16.42
N GLN A 88 -0.03 3.91 16.37
CA GLN A 88 0.77 4.17 15.18
C GLN A 88 0.83 2.91 14.33
N VAL A 89 0.44 3.01 13.09
CA VAL A 89 0.41 1.91 12.12
C VAL A 89 1.36 2.21 10.98
N GLN A 90 2.20 1.25 10.65
CA GLN A 90 3.02 1.28 9.42
C GLN A 90 2.54 0.18 8.49
N VAL A 91 2.26 0.55 7.25
CA VAL A 91 1.92 -0.38 6.17
C VAL A 91 2.82 -0.14 4.97
N VAL A 92 3.14 -1.21 4.26
CA VAL A 92 4.04 -1.20 3.11
C VAL A 92 3.32 -1.76 1.91
N SER A 93 3.45 -1.08 0.78
CA SER A 93 2.93 -1.54 -0.51
C SER A 93 4.00 -1.44 -1.58
N TRP A 94 4.04 -2.45 -2.44
CA TRP A 94 4.88 -2.51 -3.63
C TRP A 94 4.11 -2.11 -4.88
N TYR A 95 4.81 -1.56 -5.86
CA TYR A 95 4.26 -1.34 -7.19
C TYR A 95 5.36 -1.40 -8.26
N ASP A 96 5.00 -1.84 -9.44
CA ASP A 96 5.82 -1.68 -10.64
C ASP A 96 5.51 -0.30 -11.23
N ASN A 97 6.52 0.55 -11.38
CA ASN A 97 6.33 1.96 -11.75
C ASN A 97 5.48 2.12 -13.01
N GLU A 98 5.86 1.42 -14.09
CA GLU A 98 5.22 1.55 -15.39
C GLU A 98 4.00 0.62 -15.51
N ASN A 99 4.15 -0.64 -15.12
CA ASN A 99 3.14 -1.66 -15.37
C ASN A 99 1.93 -1.51 -14.46
N SER A 100 2.13 -1.15 -13.21
CA SER A 100 1.04 -0.85 -12.26
C SER A 100 0.19 0.34 -12.74
N TYR A 101 0.83 1.43 -13.13
CA TYR A 101 0.12 2.61 -13.63
C TYR A 101 -0.62 2.32 -14.94
N THR A 102 0.05 1.69 -15.89
CA THR A 102 -0.56 1.33 -17.19
C THR A 102 -1.75 0.41 -17.02
N SER A 103 -1.66 -0.57 -16.14
CA SER A 103 -2.75 -1.49 -15.83
C SER A 103 -3.95 -0.77 -15.21
N GLN A 104 -3.71 0.17 -14.31
CA GLN A 104 -4.77 0.99 -13.71
C GLN A 104 -5.40 1.93 -14.75
N MET A 105 -4.61 2.51 -15.64
CA MET A 105 -5.12 3.35 -16.73
C MET A 105 -6.06 2.56 -17.64
N VAL A 106 -5.67 1.35 -18.04
CA VAL A 106 -6.53 0.48 -18.88
C VAL A 106 -7.84 0.13 -18.16
N ARG A 107 -7.80 -0.19 -16.87
CA ARG A 107 -9.02 -0.46 -16.08
C ARG A 107 -9.92 0.78 -15.98
N THR A 108 -9.33 1.96 -15.86
CA THR A 108 -10.08 3.22 -15.82
C THR A 108 -10.75 3.50 -17.18
N ILE A 109 -10.03 3.31 -18.28
CA ILE A 109 -10.60 3.45 -19.63
C ILE A 109 -11.78 2.49 -19.82
N LYS A 110 -11.60 1.22 -19.42
CA LYS A 110 -12.68 0.23 -19.49
C LYS A 110 -13.89 0.65 -18.66
N TYR A 111 -13.67 1.10 -17.43
CA TYR A 111 -14.74 1.60 -16.57
C TYR A 111 -15.53 2.74 -17.22
N PHE A 112 -14.85 3.72 -17.83
CA PHE A 112 -15.52 4.81 -18.53
C PHE A 112 -16.29 4.34 -19.78
N ALA A 113 -15.79 3.33 -20.47
CA ALA A 113 -16.46 2.78 -21.64
C ALA A 113 -17.74 2.00 -21.28
N GLU A 114 -17.85 1.54 -20.04
CA GLU A 114 -19.00 0.77 -19.54
C GLU A 114 -20.05 1.66 -18.81
N LEU A 115 -19.75 2.93 -18.59
CA LEU A 115 -20.70 3.91 -18.03
C LEU A 115 -21.76 4.31 -19.04
#